data_87dbf58c9115c80bbcab9d9c14cc3b27
#
_entry.id   87dbf58c9115c80bbcab9d9c14cc3b27
#
_cell.length_a   1.000
_cell.length_b   1.000
_cell.length_c   1.000
_cell.angle_alpha   90.00
_cell.angle_beta   90.00
_cell.angle_gamma   90.00
#
_symmetry.space_group_name_H-M   'P 1'
#
loop_
_entity.id
_entity.type
_entity.pdbx_description
1 polymer ?
#
loop_
_entity_poly.entity_id
_entity_poly.type
_entity_poly.pdbx_seq_one_letter_code
_entity_poly.pdbx_strand_id
1 'polypeptide(L)'
;MLLAALLTSCATTPRPESFFQLTPASAKYKALQSRIIETSKDKELLSASAAVLQDLGFQIEESVVDAGMLRAVKERSARKYSQEIGRAFVFLLGLLAQSAIIIPVDLHQQIAATLVMHPIDNSTTLFNVRIAFYRTIWQSDGSSTPPGLQSMEMIYGSEIYQQFFAKLSKSVFLEIHQI
;
A
#
# COMPACT_ATOMS: atom_id res chain seq x y z
N MET A 1 -21.94 -35.78 -33.00
CA MET A 1 -21.29 -34.47 -33.14
C MET A 1 -21.38 -33.75 -31.80
N LEU A 2 -20.32 -33.81 -31.02
CA LEU A 2 -20.25 -33.14 -29.71
C LEU A 2 -19.47 -31.82 -29.89
N LEU A 3 -20.15 -30.68 -29.74
CA LEU A 3 -19.59 -29.35 -29.91
C LEU A 3 -18.92 -28.97 -28.59
N ALA A 4 -17.58 -29.01 -28.54
CA ALA A 4 -16.80 -28.56 -27.39
C ALA A 4 -16.74 -27.02 -27.38
N ALA A 5 -17.46 -26.39 -26.47
CA ALA A 5 -17.38 -24.94 -26.21
C ALA A 5 -16.10 -24.63 -25.43
N LEU A 6 -15.09 -24.09 -26.09
CA LEU A 6 -13.89 -23.54 -25.50
C LEU A 6 -14.24 -22.22 -24.77
N LEU A 7 -14.40 -22.27 -23.45
CA LEU A 7 -14.49 -21.08 -22.59
C LEU A 7 -13.09 -20.49 -22.45
N THR A 8 -12.74 -19.53 -23.29
CA THR A 8 -11.56 -18.67 -23.09
C THR A 8 -11.87 -17.71 -21.94
N SER A 9 -11.44 -18.07 -20.73
CA SER A 9 -11.43 -17.15 -19.58
C SER A 9 -10.30 -16.13 -19.79
N CYS A 10 -10.65 -14.97 -20.33
CA CYS A 10 -9.76 -13.82 -20.30
C CYS A 10 -9.68 -13.32 -18.86
N ALA A 11 -8.57 -13.59 -18.17
CA ALA A 11 -8.22 -12.92 -16.93
C ALA A 11 -8.01 -11.42 -17.23
N THR A 12 -8.98 -10.59 -16.89
CA THR A 12 -8.89 -9.14 -17.04
C THR A 12 -7.99 -8.60 -15.94
N THR A 13 -6.77 -8.19 -16.31
CA THR A 13 -5.92 -7.37 -15.42
C THR A 13 -6.67 -6.08 -15.06
N PRO A 14 -6.73 -5.70 -13.78
CA PRO A 14 -7.39 -4.46 -13.38
C PRO A 14 -6.71 -3.27 -14.09
N ARG A 15 -7.52 -2.43 -14.73
CA ARG A 15 -7.01 -1.25 -15.43
C ARG A 15 -6.54 -0.23 -14.40
N PRO A 16 -5.34 0.33 -14.54
CA PRO A 16 -4.84 1.37 -13.62
C PRO A 16 -5.80 2.56 -13.44
N GLU A 17 -6.56 2.88 -14.48
CA GLU A 17 -7.55 3.98 -14.49
C GLU A 17 -8.67 3.81 -13.45
N SER A 18 -9.00 2.57 -13.04
CA SER A 18 -10.03 2.34 -12.02
C SER A 18 -9.63 2.84 -10.63
N PHE A 19 -8.33 3.04 -10.39
CA PHE A 19 -7.81 3.60 -9.13
C PHE A 19 -8.13 5.08 -8.94
N PHE A 20 -8.31 5.80 -10.04
CA PHE A 20 -8.57 7.24 -9.99
C PHE A 20 -10.06 7.58 -10.00
N GLN A 21 -10.95 6.58 -10.07
CA GLN A 21 -12.37 6.80 -10.00
C GLN A 21 -12.80 7.08 -8.55
N LEU A 22 -13.28 8.30 -8.32
CA LEU A 22 -13.85 8.70 -7.04
C LEU A 22 -15.17 7.97 -6.81
N THR A 23 -15.19 7.05 -5.85
CA THR A 23 -16.43 6.38 -5.41
C THR A 23 -17.11 7.20 -4.30
N PRO A 24 -18.42 7.01 -4.06
CA PRO A 24 -19.11 7.64 -2.91
C PRO A 24 -18.44 7.33 -1.56
N ALA A 25 -17.77 6.21 -1.45
CA ALA A 25 -16.97 5.84 -0.27
C ALA A 25 -15.70 6.70 -0.10
N SER A 26 -15.23 7.39 -1.15
CA SER A 26 -14.01 8.19 -1.13
C SER A 26 -14.04 9.30 -0.09
N ALA A 27 -15.20 9.92 0.14
CA ALA A 27 -15.35 10.97 1.15
C ALA A 27 -15.11 10.46 2.58
N LYS A 28 -15.64 9.28 2.91
CA LYS A 28 -15.42 8.62 4.21
C LYS A 28 -13.94 8.32 4.45
N TYR A 29 -13.26 7.82 3.44
CA TYR A 29 -11.84 7.47 3.54
C TYR A 29 -10.94 8.71 3.55
N LYS A 30 -11.35 9.81 2.89
CA LYS A 30 -10.63 11.07 2.95
C LYS A 30 -10.47 11.59 4.39
N ALA A 31 -11.49 11.42 5.22
CA ALA A 31 -11.43 11.81 6.63
C ALA A 31 -10.42 10.99 7.45
N LEU A 32 -10.21 9.72 7.09
CA LEU A 32 -9.17 8.88 7.71
C LEU A 32 -7.77 9.27 7.25
N GLN A 33 -7.64 9.66 5.99
CA GLN A 33 -6.36 9.94 5.32
C GLN A 33 -5.80 11.32 5.63
N SER A 34 -6.59 12.24 6.18
CA SER A 34 -6.20 13.64 6.31
C SER A 34 -6.29 14.14 7.74
N ARG A 35 -5.33 14.99 8.15
CA ARG A 35 -5.36 15.74 9.40
C ARG A 35 -4.84 17.14 9.16
N ILE A 36 -5.42 18.08 9.88
CA ILE A 36 -4.92 19.47 9.97
C ILE A 36 -3.93 19.52 11.11
N ILE A 37 -2.74 20.02 10.84
CA ILE A 37 -1.66 20.19 11.82
C ILE A 37 -1.28 21.66 11.85
N GLU A 38 -1.20 22.22 13.05
CA GLU A 38 -0.77 23.59 13.29
C GLU A 38 0.73 23.61 13.61
N THR A 39 1.50 24.26 12.74
CA THR A 39 2.94 24.47 12.92
C THR A 39 3.41 25.58 11.99
N SER A 40 4.40 26.37 12.40
CA SER A 40 5.07 27.35 11.55
C SER A 40 6.26 26.79 10.79
N LYS A 41 6.54 25.49 10.95
CA LYS A 41 7.76 24.82 10.49
C LYS A 41 7.39 23.68 9.51
N ASP A 42 7.06 24.03 8.29
CA ASP A 42 6.61 23.12 7.24
C ASP A 42 7.64 22.03 6.90
N LYS A 43 8.93 22.42 6.78
CA LYS A 43 10.01 21.48 6.49
C LYS A 43 10.26 20.48 7.62
N GLU A 44 10.12 20.93 8.88
CA GLU A 44 10.22 20.04 10.04
C GLU A 44 9.04 19.08 10.10
N LEU A 45 7.82 19.54 9.78
CA LEU A 45 6.65 18.68 9.67
C LEU A 45 6.84 17.58 8.62
N LEU A 46 7.43 17.92 7.46
CA LEU A 46 7.72 16.93 6.42
C LEU A 46 8.79 15.93 6.89
N SER A 47 9.85 16.43 7.54
CA SER A 47 10.91 15.60 8.13
C SER A 47 10.37 14.67 9.23
N ALA A 48 9.52 15.17 10.13
CA ALA A 48 8.85 14.38 11.16
C ALA A 48 7.96 13.30 10.54
N SER A 49 7.26 13.64 9.44
CA SER A 49 6.45 12.66 8.71
C SER A 49 7.30 11.55 8.10
N ALA A 50 8.48 11.88 7.56
CA ALA A 50 9.43 10.90 7.04
C ALA A 50 9.96 9.99 8.17
N ALA A 51 10.35 10.56 9.31
CA ALA A 51 10.81 9.81 10.47
C ALA A 51 9.74 8.85 11.00
N VAL A 52 8.48 9.28 11.08
CA VAL A 52 7.36 8.41 11.48
C VAL A 52 7.15 7.27 10.50
N LEU A 53 7.26 7.50 9.19
CA LEU A 53 7.19 6.42 8.19
C LEU A 53 8.34 5.42 8.36
N GLN A 54 9.56 5.90 8.61
CA GLN A 54 10.71 5.05 8.90
C GLN A 54 10.50 4.22 10.17
N ASP A 55 9.97 4.80 11.25
CA ASP A 55 9.60 4.11 12.48
C ASP A 55 8.54 3.01 12.26
N LEU A 56 7.65 3.21 11.28
CA LEU A 56 6.68 2.22 10.86
C LEU A 56 7.28 1.15 9.93
N GLY A 57 8.58 1.24 9.65
CA GLY A 57 9.35 0.30 8.84
C GLY A 57 9.25 0.53 7.33
N PHE A 58 8.91 1.75 6.91
CA PHE A 58 8.98 2.16 5.51
C PHE A 58 10.35 2.73 5.18
N GLN A 59 10.76 2.57 3.93
CA GLN A 59 11.94 3.21 3.35
C GLN A 59 11.47 4.38 2.49
N ILE A 60 12.06 5.56 2.69
CA ILE A 60 11.74 6.74 1.89
C ILE A 60 12.38 6.55 0.50
N GLU A 61 11.55 6.54 -0.54
CA GLU A 61 12.01 6.47 -1.94
C GLU A 61 12.18 7.85 -2.55
N GLU A 62 11.27 8.77 -2.21
CA GLU A 62 11.23 10.09 -2.81
C GLU A 62 10.77 11.12 -1.78
N SER A 63 11.41 12.29 -1.81
CA SER A 63 11.04 13.44 -0.99
C SER A 63 11.19 14.69 -1.83
N VAL A 64 10.07 15.38 -2.09
CA VAL A 64 10.04 16.65 -2.81
C VAL A 64 9.61 17.72 -1.83
N VAL A 65 10.59 18.36 -1.19
CA VAL A 65 10.37 19.30 -0.08
C VAL A 65 9.52 20.49 -0.51
N ASP A 66 9.80 21.06 -1.67
CA ASP A 66 9.09 22.24 -2.17
C ASP A 66 7.63 21.94 -2.55
N ALA A 67 7.32 20.69 -2.87
CA ALA A 67 5.96 20.23 -3.14
C ALA A 67 5.27 19.67 -1.89
N GLY A 68 5.96 19.56 -0.76
CA GLY A 68 5.44 18.95 0.44
C GLY A 68 5.06 17.47 0.26
N MET A 69 5.82 16.72 -0.58
CA MET A 69 5.49 15.36 -0.95
C MET A 69 6.54 14.37 -0.47
N LEU A 70 6.06 13.22 0.03
CA LEU A 70 6.89 12.05 0.38
C LEU A 70 6.30 10.80 -0.24
N ARG A 71 7.16 9.95 -0.75
CA ARG A 71 6.84 8.57 -1.11
C ARG A 71 7.72 7.60 -0.32
N ALA A 72 7.11 6.60 0.25
CA ALA A 72 7.80 5.57 1.01
C ALA A 72 7.23 4.19 0.69
N VAL A 73 8.07 3.17 0.82
CA VAL A 73 7.69 1.78 0.55
C VAL A 73 8.13 0.86 1.68
N LYS A 74 7.37 -0.21 1.84
CA LYS A 74 7.70 -1.30 2.75
C LYS A 74 7.47 -2.61 2.05
N GLU A 75 8.52 -3.34 1.84
CA GLU A 75 8.45 -4.67 1.27
C GLU A 75 8.10 -5.70 2.34
N ARG A 76 7.23 -6.63 2.00
CA ARG A 76 6.86 -7.73 2.85
C ARG A 76 6.67 -8.99 2.00
N SER A 77 7.16 -10.12 2.47
CA SER A 77 6.83 -11.40 1.85
C SER A 77 5.32 -11.62 1.95
N ALA A 78 4.66 -11.85 0.82
CA ALA A 78 3.23 -12.16 0.75
C ALA A 78 2.95 -13.64 1.07
N ARG A 79 3.99 -14.47 1.22
CA ARG A 79 3.85 -15.90 1.52
C ARG A 79 3.13 -16.11 2.84
N LYS A 80 1.98 -16.76 2.79
CA LYS A 80 1.27 -17.24 3.97
C LYS A 80 1.68 -18.68 4.21
N TYR A 81 2.05 -19.01 5.45
CA TYR A 81 2.44 -20.37 5.84
C TYR A 81 1.37 -21.42 5.48
N SER A 82 0.09 -21.05 5.58
CA SER A 82 -1.04 -21.89 5.15
C SER A 82 -1.05 -22.22 3.65
N GLN A 83 -0.51 -21.33 2.80
CA GLN A 83 -0.40 -21.58 1.36
C GLN A 83 0.70 -22.61 1.05
N GLU A 84 1.80 -22.60 1.80
CA GLU A 84 2.88 -23.57 1.63
C GLU A 84 2.45 -24.99 2.00
N ILE A 85 1.70 -25.15 3.11
CA ILE A 85 1.14 -26.44 3.51
C ILE A 85 0.12 -26.95 2.48
N GLY A 86 -0.78 -26.07 2.02
CA GLY A 86 -1.78 -26.41 0.98
C GLY A 86 -1.11 -26.87 -0.31
N ARG A 87 -0.03 -26.19 -0.73
CA ARG A 87 0.74 -26.59 -1.93
C ARG A 87 1.42 -27.94 -1.79
N ALA A 88 2.06 -28.20 -0.65
CA ALA A 88 2.69 -29.49 -0.39
C ALA A 88 1.67 -30.63 -0.50
N PHE A 89 0.47 -30.43 0.03
CA PHE A 89 -0.61 -31.41 -0.02
C PHE A 89 -1.13 -31.62 -1.47
N VAL A 90 -1.36 -30.54 -2.21
CA VAL A 90 -1.83 -30.64 -3.61
C VAL A 90 -0.74 -31.19 -4.53
N PHE A 91 0.53 -30.87 -4.28
CA PHE A 91 1.65 -31.49 -5.01
C PHE A 91 1.70 -33.01 -4.78
N LEU A 92 1.50 -33.45 -3.54
CA LEU A 92 1.42 -34.88 -3.22
C LEU A 92 0.25 -35.56 -3.94
N LEU A 93 -0.93 -34.94 -3.98
CA LEU A 93 -2.08 -35.43 -4.74
C LEU A 93 -1.81 -35.44 -6.24
N GLY A 94 -1.11 -34.44 -6.78
CA GLY A 94 -0.71 -34.38 -8.18
C GLY A 94 0.23 -35.51 -8.58
N LEU A 95 1.17 -35.87 -7.73
CA LEU A 95 2.05 -37.03 -7.92
C LEU A 95 1.27 -38.34 -7.98
N LEU A 96 0.25 -38.51 -7.12
CA LEU A 96 -0.64 -39.68 -7.13
C LEU A 96 -1.52 -39.73 -8.39
N ALA A 97 -1.94 -38.57 -8.90
CA ALA A 97 -2.78 -38.46 -10.10
C ALA A 97 -1.98 -38.40 -11.42
N GLN A 98 -0.65 -38.47 -11.40
CA GLN A 98 0.25 -38.30 -12.54
C GLN A 98 -0.01 -37.01 -13.34
N SER A 99 -0.51 -35.95 -12.67
CA SER A 99 -0.77 -34.64 -13.25
C SER A 99 0.00 -33.55 -12.53
N ALA A 100 0.66 -32.67 -13.28
CA ALA A 100 1.34 -31.50 -12.70
C ALA A 100 0.29 -30.43 -12.41
N ILE A 101 0.03 -30.17 -11.12
CA ILE A 101 -0.87 -29.11 -10.69
C ILE A 101 -0.01 -27.92 -10.28
N ILE A 102 -0.04 -26.85 -11.06
CA ILE A 102 0.67 -25.59 -10.75
C ILE A 102 -0.30 -24.70 -9.96
N ILE A 103 0.09 -24.38 -8.72
CA ILE A 103 -0.67 -23.48 -7.86
C ILE A 103 0.03 -22.13 -7.84
N PRO A 104 -0.63 -21.04 -8.27
CA PRO A 104 -0.09 -19.70 -8.14
C PRO A 104 0.19 -19.33 -6.68
N VAL A 105 1.29 -18.60 -6.42
CA VAL A 105 1.67 -18.17 -5.07
C VAL A 105 1.93 -16.68 -5.04
N ASP A 106 1.40 -16.04 -4.02
CA ASP A 106 1.76 -14.67 -3.68
C ASP A 106 3.20 -14.64 -3.19
N LEU A 107 4.12 -14.16 -4.03
CA LEU A 107 5.55 -14.17 -3.73
C LEU A 107 6.01 -12.91 -3.02
N HIS A 108 5.46 -11.78 -3.41
CA HIS A 108 5.96 -10.47 -3.03
C HIS A 108 4.81 -9.49 -2.81
N GLN A 109 4.89 -8.79 -1.71
CA GLN A 109 3.92 -7.75 -1.35
C GLN A 109 4.69 -6.47 -1.03
N GLN A 110 4.32 -5.37 -1.68
CA GLN A 110 4.82 -4.05 -1.37
C GLN A 110 3.68 -3.18 -0.84
N ILE A 111 3.91 -2.51 0.26
CA ILE A 111 3.01 -1.46 0.76
C ILE A 111 3.69 -0.14 0.47
N ALA A 112 3.05 0.72 -0.32
CA ALA A 112 3.50 2.07 -0.58
C ALA A 112 2.67 3.07 0.22
N ALA A 113 3.34 4.12 0.70
CA ALA A 113 2.74 5.28 1.34
C ALA A 113 3.05 6.50 0.50
N THR A 114 2.04 7.29 0.17
CA THR A 114 2.22 8.61 -0.44
C THR A 114 1.62 9.65 0.50
N LEU A 115 2.43 10.61 0.91
CA LEU A 115 2.04 11.73 1.74
C LEU A 115 2.13 13.01 0.93
N VAL A 116 1.13 13.87 1.08
CA VAL A 116 1.10 15.22 0.52
C VAL A 116 0.70 16.18 1.63
N MET A 117 1.45 17.25 1.75
CA MET A 117 1.21 18.33 2.69
C MET A 117 1.01 19.65 1.93
N HIS A 118 0.00 20.39 2.26
CA HIS A 118 -0.24 21.71 1.66
C HIS A 118 -0.84 22.68 2.70
N PRO A 119 -0.54 23.96 2.62
CA PRO A 119 -1.14 24.98 3.50
C PRO A 119 -2.65 25.11 3.22
N ILE A 120 -3.41 25.43 4.24
CA ILE A 120 -4.85 25.69 4.15
C ILE A 120 -5.03 27.21 4.00
N ASP A 121 -5.83 27.64 3.03
CA ASP A 121 -6.22 29.03 2.80
C ASP A 121 -5.01 30.01 2.80
N ASN A 122 -3.89 29.59 2.21
CA ASN A 122 -2.62 30.32 2.22
C ASN A 122 -2.09 30.63 3.65
N SER A 123 -2.53 29.87 4.64
CA SER A 123 -1.98 29.97 6.00
C SER A 123 -0.52 29.59 6.02
N THR A 124 0.26 30.29 6.84
CA THR A 124 1.66 29.94 7.11
C THR A 124 1.82 28.98 8.29
N THR A 125 0.72 28.64 8.97
CA THR A 125 0.75 27.82 10.20
C THR A 125 -0.21 26.64 10.18
N LEU A 126 -1.13 26.56 9.25
CA LEU A 126 -2.09 25.46 9.15
C LEU A 126 -1.83 24.62 7.91
N PHE A 127 -1.49 23.37 8.10
CA PHE A 127 -1.22 22.43 7.02
C PHE A 127 -2.19 21.25 7.03
N ASN A 128 -2.72 20.94 5.86
CA ASN A 128 -3.43 19.69 5.66
C ASN A 128 -2.43 18.60 5.24
N VAL A 129 -2.21 17.64 6.11
CA VAL A 129 -1.38 16.46 5.85
C VAL A 129 -2.28 15.33 5.44
N ARG A 130 -2.11 14.84 4.20
CA ARG A 130 -2.83 13.69 3.67
C ARG A 130 -1.87 12.57 3.36
N ILE A 131 -2.18 11.36 3.86
CA ILE A 131 -1.43 10.15 3.58
C ILE A 131 -2.36 9.08 3.00
N ALA A 132 -1.88 8.36 1.99
CA ALA A 132 -2.57 7.20 1.41
C ALA A 132 -1.64 6.00 1.40
N PHE A 133 -2.16 4.84 1.80
CA PHE A 133 -1.43 3.57 1.75
C PHE A 133 -2.06 2.66 0.70
N TYR A 134 -1.22 2.03 -0.15
CA TYR A 134 -1.67 0.99 -1.07
C TYR A 134 -0.80 -0.24 -0.95
N ARG A 135 -1.43 -1.37 -1.26
CA ARG A 135 -0.80 -2.67 -1.31
C ARG A 135 -0.76 -3.16 -2.75
N THR A 136 0.41 -3.59 -3.18
CA THR A 136 0.64 -4.24 -4.46
C THR A 136 1.08 -5.67 -4.19
N ILE A 137 0.46 -6.63 -4.87
CA ILE A 137 0.76 -8.06 -4.73
C ILE A 137 1.20 -8.57 -6.09
N TRP A 138 2.36 -9.24 -6.12
CA TRP A 138 2.85 -9.99 -7.26
C TRP A 138 2.69 -11.47 -7.01
N GLN A 139 2.22 -12.17 -8.03
CA GLN A 139 1.98 -13.60 -7.99
C GLN A 139 2.83 -14.31 -9.05
N SER A 140 3.37 -15.47 -8.72
CA SER A 140 4.01 -16.37 -9.67
C SER A 140 3.11 -17.58 -9.92
N ASP A 141 3.02 -17.99 -11.16
CA ASP A 141 2.37 -19.23 -11.58
C ASP A 141 3.21 -20.49 -11.34
N GLY A 142 4.43 -20.29 -10.80
CA GLY A 142 5.39 -21.39 -10.57
C GLY A 142 6.19 -21.78 -11.81
N SER A 143 5.98 -21.10 -12.95
CA SER A 143 6.81 -21.22 -14.14
C SER A 143 8.06 -20.35 -14.03
N SER A 144 8.98 -20.46 -14.97
CA SER A 144 10.16 -19.60 -15.08
C SER A 144 9.84 -18.16 -15.54
N THR A 145 8.57 -17.85 -15.74
CA THR A 145 8.09 -16.51 -16.10
C THR A 145 8.22 -15.55 -14.89
N PRO A 146 8.66 -14.30 -15.10
CA PRO A 146 8.72 -13.32 -14.02
C PRO A 146 7.36 -13.13 -13.33
N PRO A 147 7.31 -12.88 -12.01
CA PRO A 147 6.07 -12.67 -11.29
C PRO A 147 5.26 -11.54 -11.93
N GLY A 148 3.97 -11.79 -12.19
CA GLY A 148 3.05 -10.79 -12.70
C GLY A 148 2.36 -9.99 -11.60
N LEU A 149 1.95 -8.76 -11.91
CA LEU A 149 1.13 -7.94 -11.02
C LEU A 149 -0.26 -8.59 -10.88
N GLN A 150 -0.59 -9.05 -9.68
CA GLN A 150 -1.86 -9.69 -9.37
C GLN A 150 -2.93 -8.67 -8.97
N SER A 151 -2.60 -7.80 -8.05
CA SER A 151 -3.53 -6.79 -7.56
C SER A 151 -2.82 -5.55 -7.06
N MET A 152 -3.51 -4.44 -7.14
CA MET A 152 -3.14 -3.19 -6.49
C MET A 152 -4.40 -2.64 -5.82
N GLU A 153 -4.36 -2.43 -4.52
CA GLU A 153 -5.52 -2.00 -3.75
C GLU A 153 -5.13 -0.93 -2.72
N MET A 154 -6.05 0.01 -2.48
CA MET A 154 -5.89 0.98 -1.42
C MET A 154 -6.20 0.34 -0.06
N ILE A 155 -5.38 0.63 0.95
CA ILE A 155 -5.59 0.14 2.31
C ILE A 155 -6.53 1.11 3.01
N TYR A 156 -7.70 0.62 3.43
CA TYR A 156 -8.72 1.40 4.12
C TYR A 156 -8.82 1.11 5.62
N GLY A 157 -7.97 0.22 6.15
CA GLY A 157 -7.92 -0.08 7.59
C GLY A 157 -7.57 1.17 8.40
N SER A 158 -8.42 1.56 9.34
CA SER A 158 -8.23 2.77 10.16
C SER A 158 -6.96 2.74 11.01
N GLU A 159 -6.50 1.56 11.39
CA GLU A 159 -5.38 1.38 12.31
C GLU A 159 -4.07 1.99 11.83
N ILE A 160 -3.70 1.76 10.56
CA ILE A 160 -2.44 2.28 10.01
C ILE A 160 -2.45 3.81 9.97
N TYR A 161 -3.60 4.41 9.63
CA TYR A 161 -3.76 5.87 9.63
C TYR A 161 -3.71 6.45 11.04
N GLN A 162 -4.39 5.80 12.00
CA GLN A 162 -4.38 6.21 13.40
C GLN A 162 -2.97 6.13 14.00
N GLN A 163 -2.24 5.04 13.74
CA GLN A 163 -0.85 4.89 14.19
C GLN A 163 0.05 5.97 13.60
N PHE A 164 -0.07 6.25 12.30
CA PHE A 164 0.73 7.27 11.65
C PHE A 164 0.45 8.65 12.27
N PHE A 165 -0.81 9.07 12.33
CA PHE A 165 -1.15 10.41 12.84
C PHE A 165 -0.92 10.56 14.35
N ALA A 166 -1.09 9.50 15.14
CA ALA A 166 -0.76 9.54 16.57
C ALA A 166 0.74 9.75 16.80
N LYS A 167 1.59 9.03 16.04
CA LYS A 167 3.05 9.21 16.10
C LYS A 167 3.46 10.60 15.60
N LEU A 168 2.87 11.06 14.49
CA LEU A 168 3.17 12.37 13.91
C LEU A 168 2.80 13.50 14.88
N SER A 169 1.61 13.48 15.48
CA SER A 169 1.18 14.46 16.46
C SER A 169 2.11 14.49 17.68
N LYS A 170 2.57 13.32 18.14
CA LYS A 170 3.53 13.24 19.25
C LYS A 170 4.89 13.82 18.87
N SER A 171 5.39 13.55 17.67
CA SER A 171 6.67 14.06 17.17
C SER A 171 6.65 15.58 17.07
N VAL A 172 5.62 16.14 16.43
CA VAL A 172 5.45 17.59 16.28
C VAL A 172 5.32 18.28 17.66
N PHE A 173 4.57 17.69 18.59
CA PHE A 173 4.42 18.21 19.95
C PHE A 173 5.76 18.25 20.71
N LEU A 174 6.59 17.22 20.58
CA LEU A 174 7.89 17.15 21.23
C LEU A 174 8.87 18.18 20.65
N GLU A 175 8.85 18.41 19.34
CA GLU A 175 9.70 19.43 18.72
C GLU A 175 9.34 20.86 19.15
N ILE A 176 8.05 21.16 19.34
CA ILE A 176 7.59 22.47 19.83
C ILE A 176 8.05 22.72 21.28
N HIS A 177 8.22 21.65 22.08
CA HIS A 177 8.55 21.76 23.51
C HIS A 177 10.02 21.50 23.84
N GLN A 178 10.87 21.23 22.84
CA GLN A 178 12.33 21.14 22.98
C GLN A 178 12.99 22.52 22.78
N ILE A 179 12.56 23.48 23.57
CA ILE A 179 13.25 24.78 23.73
C ILE A 179 13.98 24.82 25.07
#